data_e1621e65026b336ee28396b8e518a358
#
_entry.id   e1621e65026b336ee28396b8e518a358
#
_cell.length_a   1.000
_cell.length_b   1.000
_cell.length_c   1.000
_cell.angle_alpha   90.00
_cell.angle_beta   90.00
_cell.angle_gamma   90.00
#
_symmetry.space_group_name_H-M   'P 1'
#
loop_
_entity.id
_entity.type
_entity.pdbx_description
1 polymer ?
#
loop_
_entity_poly.entity_id
_entity_poly.type
_entity_poly.pdbx_seq_one_letter_code
_entity_poly.pdbx_strand_id
1 'polypeptide(L)'
;MNSPLMTPTFETATRFIQAREGRQFGLAAKALAICILLLGLSPFVSWASEPVNINLASAEVLAESLQGVGLAKVRRVVEYREAHGSFEHIDELAAAQGIGSATVEKNRSVIRLQ
;
A
#
# COMPACT_ATOMS: atom_id res chain seq x y z
N MET A 1 58.47 32.48 20.34
CA MET A 1 58.44 31.54 21.45
C MET A 1 57.05 31.16 21.95
N ASN A 2 56.04 31.87 21.63
CA ASN A 2 54.71 31.61 22.21
C ASN A 2 53.67 31.22 21.15
N SER A 3 54.12 30.92 19.96
CA SER A 3 53.24 30.52 18.88
C SER A 3 52.58 29.13 18.98
N PRO A 4 53.14 28.15 19.71
CA PRO A 4 52.47 26.84 19.73
C PRO A 4 51.22 26.75 20.60
N LEU A 5 50.93 27.75 21.41
CA LEU A 5 49.77 27.72 22.32
C LEU A 5 48.45 28.05 21.68
N MET A 6 48.42 28.58 20.50
CA MET A 6 47.16 28.95 19.81
C MET A 6 46.61 27.85 18.91
N THR A 7 47.42 26.96 18.45
CA THR A 7 47.02 25.90 17.50
C THR A 7 46.12 24.79 18.13
N PRO A 8 46.35 24.34 19.37
CA PRO A 8 45.48 23.29 19.94
C PRO A 8 44.07 23.76 20.22
N THR A 9 43.85 25.03 20.45
CA THR A 9 42.55 25.57 20.80
C THR A 9 41.58 25.56 19.62
N PHE A 10 42.11 25.74 18.42
CA PHE A 10 41.29 25.75 17.20
C PHE A 10 40.83 24.36 16.81
N GLU A 11 41.66 23.36 16.88
CA GLU A 11 41.30 21.97 16.60
C GLU A 11 40.29 21.41 17.58
N THR A 12 40.41 21.78 18.86
CA THR A 12 39.49 21.36 19.90
C THR A 12 38.08 21.93 19.67
N ALA A 13 37.98 23.19 19.24
CA ALA A 13 36.70 23.81 18.92
C ALA A 13 36.02 23.16 17.72
N THR A 14 36.78 22.83 16.68
CA THR A 14 36.25 22.19 15.49
C THR A 14 35.76 20.76 15.78
N ARG A 15 36.48 20.02 16.60
CA ARG A 15 36.03 18.69 17.05
C ARG A 15 34.76 18.74 17.88
N PHE A 16 34.61 19.78 18.70
CA PHE A 16 33.42 19.97 19.51
C PHE A 16 32.18 20.27 18.69
N ILE A 17 32.31 21.07 17.63
CA ILE A 17 31.20 21.40 16.76
C ILE A 17 30.77 20.19 15.94
N GLN A 18 31.71 19.40 15.42
CA GLN A 18 31.39 18.17 14.68
C GLN A 18 30.72 17.10 15.54
N ALA A 19 31.17 16.93 16.77
CA ALA A 19 30.56 15.99 17.68
C ALA A 19 29.12 16.37 18.06
N ARG A 20 28.83 17.67 18.08
CA ARG A 20 27.51 18.18 18.44
C ARG A 20 26.49 17.99 17.28
N GLU A 21 26.92 18.19 16.05
CA GLU A 21 26.06 17.95 14.88
C GLU A 21 25.73 16.46 14.69
N GLY A 22 26.69 15.59 14.87
CA GLY A 22 26.47 14.15 14.78
C GLY A 22 25.50 13.59 15.83
N ARG A 23 25.46 14.20 17.03
CA ARG A 23 24.52 13.79 18.07
C ARG A 23 23.08 14.22 17.79
N GLN A 24 22.88 15.37 17.19
CA GLN A 24 21.54 15.87 16.91
C GLN A 24 20.83 15.04 15.84
N PHE A 25 21.54 14.62 14.82
CA PHE A 25 20.98 13.78 13.77
C PHE A 25 20.66 12.37 14.27
N GLY A 26 21.52 11.78 15.08
CA GLY A 26 21.31 10.44 15.64
C GLY A 26 20.12 10.36 16.60
N LEU A 27 19.91 11.38 17.43
CA LEU A 27 18.79 11.44 18.38
C LEU A 27 17.46 11.69 17.69
N ALA A 28 17.40 12.54 16.68
CA ALA A 28 16.18 12.80 15.90
C ALA A 28 15.72 11.55 15.15
N ALA A 29 16.65 10.84 14.51
CA ALA A 29 16.33 9.60 13.81
C ALA A 29 15.87 8.48 14.75
N LYS A 30 16.48 8.34 15.91
CA LYS A 30 16.09 7.38 16.95
C LYS A 30 14.75 7.72 17.58
N ALA A 31 14.47 8.99 17.85
CA ALA A 31 13.19 9.43 18.37
C ALA A 31 12.05 9.17 17.39
N LEU A 32 12.26 9.38 16.11
CA LEU A 32 11.27 9.09 15.07
C LEU A 32 10.97 7.59 14.98
N ALA A 33 11.99 6.74 15.00
CA ALA A 33 11.84 5.29 14.99
C ALA A 33 11.09 4.77 16.22
N ILE A 34 11.35 5.31 17.40
CA ILE A 34 10.67 4.97 18.65
C ILE A 34 9.20 5.43 18.64
N CYS A 35 8.89 6.60 18.11
CA CYS A 35 7.53 7.10 17.98
C CYS A 35 6.70 6.21 17.03
N ILE A 36 7.26 5.74 15.94
CA ILE A 36 6.60 4.81 15.01
C ILE A 36 6.32 3.48 15.70
N LEU A 37 7.24 3.00 16.53
CA LEU A 37 7.08 1.73 17.25
C LEU A 37 6.04 1.82 18.38
N LEU A 38 6.00 2.93 19.13
CA LEU A 38 5.11 3.11 20.28
C LEU A 38 3.67 3.43 19.90
N LEU A 39 3.44 4.10 18.76
CA LEU A 39 2.10 4.47 18.31
C LEU A 39 1.38 3.37 17.53
N GLY A 40 2.06 2.24 17.29
CA GLY A 40 1.48 1.14 16.52
C GLY A 40 1.03 1.57 15.11
N LEU A 41 1.50 2.73 14.66
CA LEU A 41 1.33 3.22 13.30
C LEU A 41 2.28 2.42 12.39
N SER A 42 1.96 1.14 12.26
CA SER A 42 2.40 0.43 11.09
C SER A 42 1.90 1.20 9.88
N PRO A 43 2.71 1.44 8.85
CA PRO A 43 2.20 1.87 7.56
C PRO A 43 1.46 0.70 6.91
N PHE A 44 0.46 0.18 7.61
CA PHE A 44 -0.58 -0.61 6.99
C PHE A 44 -1.40 0.39 6.20
N VAL A 45 -0.96 0.64 4.98
CA VAL A 45 -1.86 1.10 3.95
C VAL A 45 -2.86 -0.02 3.81
N SER A 46 -3.98 0.12 4.51
CA SER A 46 -5.15 -0.67 4.23
C SER A 46 -5.53 -0.32 2.79
N TRP A 47 -5.16 -1.17 1.87
CA TRP A 47 -5.68 -1.14 0.52
C TRP A 47 -7.15 -1.55 0.64
N ALA A 48 -7.98 -0.60 1.05
CA ALA A 48 -9.41 -0.74 0.89
C ALA A 48 -9.63 -0.78 -0.62
N SER A 49 -9.94 -1.95 -1.13
CA SER A 49 -10.33 -2.10 -2.53
C SER A 49 -11.55 -1.21 -2.76
N GLU A 50 -11.43 -0.25 -3.65
CA GLU A 50 -12.55 0.61 -4.00
C GLU A 50 -13.69 -0.22 -4.59
N PRO A 51 -14.94 0.11 -4.28
CA PRO A 51 -16.08 -0.56 -4.89
C PRO A 51 -16.04 -0.47 -6.41
N VAL A 52 -16.21 -1.60 -7.08
CA VAL A 52 -16.15 -1.68 -8.54
C VAL A 52 -17.50 -2.17 -9.09
N ASN A 53 -17.97 -1.53 -10.14
CA ASN A 53 -19.18 -1.96 -10.85
C ASN A 53 -18.84 -3.10 -11.82
N ILE A 54 -19.31 -4.30 -11.51
CA ILE A 54 -19.04 -5.50 -12.28
C ILE A 54 -19.65 -5.48 -13.69
N ASN A 55 -20.71 -4.72 -13.88
CA ASN A 55 -21.41 -4.61 -15.16
C ASN A 55 -20.78 -3.59 -16.11
N LEU A 56 -20.05 -2.60 -15.58
CA LEU A 56 -19.52 -1.47 -16.36
C LEU A 56 -18.00 -1.46 -16.46
N ALA A 57 -17.30 -1.98 -15.48
CA ALA A 57 -15.84 -1.93 -15.42
C ALA A 57 -15.18 -2.75 -16.53
N SER A 58 -14.01 -2.30 -16.99
CA SER A 58 -13.17 -3.06 -17.93
C SER A 58 -12.54 -4.27 -17.25
N ALA A 59 -12.04 -5.21 -18.04
CA ALA A 59 -11.33 -6.39 -17.52
C ALA A 59 -10.12 -6.02 -16.66
N GLU A 60 -9.38 -5.00 -17.04
CA GLU A 60 -8.20 -4.52 -16.33
C GLU A 60 -8.58 -3.96 -14.96
N VAL A 61 -9.59 -3.11 -14.89
CA VAL A 61 -10.10 -2.52 -13.64
C VAL A 61 -10.62 -3.61 -12.70
N LEU A 62 -11.34 -4.58 -13.23
CA LEU A 62 -11.83 -5.72 -12.44
C LEU A 62 -10.68 -6.58 -11.88
N ALA A 63 -9.64 -6.82 -12.69
CA ALA A 63 -8.47 -7.57 -12.26
C ALA A 63 -7.71 -6.88 -11.11
N GLU A 64 -7.65 -5.56 -11.11
CA GLU A 64 -7.04 -4.77 -10.04
C GLU A 64 -7.89 -4.71 -8.78
N SER A 65 -9.22 -4.67 -8.94
CA SER A 65 -10.16 -4.47 -7.84
C SER A 65 -10.52 -5.77 -7.11
N LEU A 66 -10.57 -6.89 -7.82
CA LEU A 66 -11.00 -8.18 -7.28
C LEU A 66 -9.83 -8.99 -6.76
N GLN A 67 -9.92 -9.44 -5.51
CA GLN A 67 -8.90 -10.26 -4.89
C GLN A 67 -8.96 -11.71 -5.37
N GLY A 68 -7.80 -12.26 -5.75
CA GLY A 68 -7.68 -13.64 -6.18
C GLY A 68 -8.26 -13.94 -7.56
N VAL A 69 -8.57 -12.91 -8.33
CA VAL A 69 -9.11 -13.03 -9.69
C VAL A 69 -8.11 -12.43 -10.67
N GLY A 70 -7.42 -13.28 -11.41
CA GLY A 70 -6.49 -12.86 -12.45
C GLY A 70 -7.21 -12.35 -13.71
N LEU A 71 -6.47 -11.71 -14.60
CA LEU A 71 -7.00 -11.14 -15.85
C LEU A 71 -7.74 -12.18 -16.71
N ALA A 72 -7.23 -13.42 -16.76
CA ALA A 72 -7.89 -14.50 -17.51
C ALA A 72 -9.30 -14.82 -16.99
N LYS A 73 -9.47 -14.84 -15.66
CA LYS A 73 -10.79 -15.07 -15.03
C LYS A 73 -11.72 -13.90 -15.19
N VAL A 74 -11.21 -12.69 -15.08
CA VAL A 74 -11.99 -11.48 -15.29
C VAL A 74 -12.49 -11.37 -16.72
N ARG A 75 -11.71 -11.77 -17.71
CA ARG A 75 -12.18 -11.85 -19.10
C ARG A 75 -13.40 -12.76 -19.25
N ARG A 76 -13.44 -13.86 -18.50
CA ARG A 76 -14.62 -14.74 -18.49
C ARG A 76 -15.85 -14.05 -17.90
N VAL A 77 -15.67 -13.17 -16.92
CA VAL A 77 -16.76 -12.34 -16.39
C VAL A 77 -17.28 -11.38 -17.45
N VAL A 78 -16.40 -10.72 -18.17
CA VAL A 78 -16.77 -9.80 -19.26
C VAL A 78 -17.47 -10.56 -20.38
N GLU A 79 -16.94 -11.67 -20.83
CA GLU A 79 -17.57 -12.56 -21.83
C GLU A 79 -18.98 -13.00 -21.40
N TYR A 80 -19.13 -13.38 -20.12
CA TYR A 80 -20.42 -13.78 -19.58
C TYR A 80 -21.46 -12.67 -19.65
N ARG A 81 -21.11 -11.45 -19.19
CA ARG A 81 -22.05 -10.31 -19.23
C ARG A 81 -22.41 -9.89 -20.66
N GLU A 82 -21.47 -10.01 -21.60
CA GLU A 82 -21.73 -9.74 -23.03
C GLU A 82 -22.66 -10.77 -23.66
N ALA A 83 -22.56 -12.03 -23.25
CA ALA A 83 -23.35 -13.12 -23.77
C ALA A 83 -24.74 -13.22 -23.11
N HIS A 84 -24.87 -12.95 -21.83
CA HIS A 84 -26.08 -13.18 -21.03
C HIS A 84 -26.75 -11.89 -20.51
N GLY A 85 -26.10 -10.75 -20.70
CA GLY A 85 -26.54 -9.47 -20.14
C GLY A 85 -25.93 -9.16 -18.79
N SER A 86 -26.27 -8.01 -18.23
CA SER A 86 -25.79 -7.54 -16.94
C SER A 86 -26.13 -8.49 -15.81
N PHE A 87 -25.23 -8.62 -14.86
CA PHE A 87 -25.50 -9.36 -13.64
C PHE A 87 -26.56 -8.66 -12.78
N GLU A 88 -27.58 -9.38 -12.39
CA GLU A 88 -28.65 -8.90 -11.47
C GLU A 88 -28.32 -9.20 -10.01
N HIS A 89 -27.58 -10.26 -9.78
CA HIS A 89 -27.15 -10.69 -8.44
C HIS A 89 -25.64 -10.97 -8.42
N ILE A 90 -25.01 -10.67 -7.30
CA ILE A 90 -23.57 -10.92 -7.12
C ILE A 90 -23.23 -12.41 -7.25
N ASP A 91 -24.11 -13.28 -6.79
CA ASP A 91 -23.93 -14.72 -6.86
C ASP A 91 -23.88 -15.30 -8.28
N GLU A 92 -24.42 -14.58 -9.26
CA GLU A 92 -24.32 -14.96 -10.68
C GLU A 92 -22.90 -14.96 -11.20
N LEU A 93 -21.96 -14.25 -10.55
CA LEU A 93 -20.55 -14.31 -10.89
C LEU A 93 -19.96 -15.72 -10.81
N ALA A 94 -20.52 -16.57 -9.96
CA ALA A 94 -20.10 -17.97 -9.86
C ALA A 94 -20.44 -18.79 -11.11
N ALA A 95 -21.36 -18.30 -11.96
CA ALA A 95 -21.67 -18.89 -13.25
C ALA A 95 -20.60 -18.59 -14.31
N ALA A 96 -19.80 -17.56 -14.13
CA ALA A 96 -18.67 -17.30 -15.02
C ALA A 96 -17.57 -18.36 -14.79
N GLN A 97 -17.03 -18.87 -15.88
CA GLN A 97 -16.05 -19.94 -15.83
C GLN A 97 -14.78 -19.55 -15.05
N GLY A 98 -14.41 -20.35 -14.06
CA GLY A 98 -13.22 -20.14 -13.26
C GLY A 98 -13.42 -19.29 -12.00
N ILE A 99 -14.64 -18.83 -11.74
CA ILE A 99 -14.99 -18.10 -10.52
C ILE A 99 -15.82 -18.99 -9.62
N GLY A 100 -15.29 -19.32 -8.44
CA GLY A 100 -16.00 -20.10 -7.46
C GLY A 100 -16.79 -19.22 -6.48
N SER A 101 -17.73 -19.83 -5.75
CA SER A 101 -18.52 -19.15 -4.71
C SER A 101 -17.65 -18.54 -3.60
N ALA A 102 -16.55 -19.19 -3.22
CA ALA A 102 -15.60 -18.67 -2.25
C ALA A 102 -14.95 -17.36 -2.71
N THR A 103 -14.63 -17.24 -4.01
CA THR A 103 -14.08 -16.03 -4.61
C THR A 103 -15.13 -14.91 -4.63
N VAL A 104 -16.38 -15.22 -4.90
CA VAL A 104 -17.50 -14.28 -4.86
C VAL A 104 -17.68 -13.74 -3.42
N GLU A 105 -17.72 -14.60 -2.43
CA GLU A 105 -17.84 -14.19 -1.03
C GLU A 105 -16.70 -13.28 -0.59
N LYS A 106 -15.48 -13.61 -0.96
CA LYS A 106 -14.29 -12.80 -0.63
C LYS A 106 -14.36 -11.38 -1.20
N ASN A 107 -15.00 -11.23 -2.34
CA ASN A 107 -15.08 -9.94 -3.05
C ASN A 107 -16.45 -9.24 -2.91
N ARG A 108 -17.39 -9.83 -2.19
CA ARG A 108 -18.77 -9.33 -2.06
C ARG A 108 -18.83 -7.86 -1.60
N SER A 109 -17.94 -7.45 -0.70
CA SER A 109 -17.91 -6.10 -0.16
C SER A 109 -17.49 -5.03 -1.18
N VAL A 110 -16.71 -5.40 -2.19
CA VAL A 110 -16.19 -4.47 -3.23
C VAL A 110 -17.02 -4.51 -4.51
N ILE A 111 -17.81 -5.55 -4.74
CA ILE A 111 -18.62 -5.68 -5.96
C ILE A 111 -19.88 -4.83 -5.84
N ARG A 112 -20.18 -4.07 -6.91
CA ARG A 112 -21.42 -3.33 -7.10
C ARG A 112 -22.02 -3.70 -8.44
N LEU A 113 -23.35 -3.63 -8.53
CA LEU A 113 -24.11 -3.94 -9.74
C LEU A 113 -24.59 -2.68 -10.46
N GLN A 114 -24.58 -1.54 -9.75
CA GLN A 114 -24.97 -0.21 -10.26
C GLN A 114 -23.98 0.84 -9.79
#